data_dda799de87b4ae8557ee8f6d16b84011
#
_entry.id   dda799de87b4ae8557ee8f6d16b84011
#
_cell.length_a   1.000
_cell.length_b   1.000
_cell.length_c   1.000
_cell.angle_alpha   90.00
_cell.angle_beta   90.00
_cell.angle_gamma   90.00
#
_symmetry.space_group_name_H-M   'P 1'
#
loop_
_entity.id
_entity.type
_entity.pdbx_description
1 polymer ?
#
loop_
_entity_poly.entity_id
_entity_poly.type
_entity_poly.pdbx_seq_one_letter_code
_entity_poly.pdbx_strand_id
1 'polypeptide(L)'
;MSEAQASFAPGSILELAQSTKKQWELGQVRLIASGILAQDGTLWSSELRESTWQLSIRSIEKSAAFTPSPSAQVFTLIAGDFVQLDVDGQEHGLEPLRPLKFETRNSVQASQPAEELLIVHVAAIPEQVRPTVRIVELSKKREQYLFDGQLGLLVQGSAKLLLGDSEQSLGLRDTVVGSDAGEPRISGRGFMAVVSFDQP
;
A
#
# COMPACT_ATOMS: atom_id res chain seq x y z
N MET A 1 -10.54 26.71 4.97
CA MET A 1 -11.64 25.82 5.34
C MET A 1 -11.06 24.43 5.31
N SER A 2 -10.92 23.77 6.47
CA SER A 2 -10.43 22.37 6.52
C SER A 2 -11.50 21.50 5.85
N GLU A 3 -11.15 20.76 4.79
CA GLU A 3 -12.02 19.70 4.29
C GLU A 3 -12.24 18.72 5.42
N ALA A 4 -13.48 18.39 5.67
CA ALA A 4 -13.85 17.52 6.78
C ALA A 4 -13.18 16.15 6.58
N GLN A 5 -12.39 15.73 7.56
CA GLN A 5 -11.90 14.36 7.64
C GLN A 5 -13.12 13.43 7.60
N ALA A 6 -13.10 12.46 6.67
CA ALA A 6 -14.16 11.46 6.54
C ALA A 6 -13.54 10.06 6.64
N SER A 7 -14.23 9.15 7.32
CA SER A 7 -13.84 7.74 7.29
C SER A 7 -13.97 7.20 5.88
N PHE A 8 -13.08 6.29 5.50
CA PHE A 8 -13.28 5.56 4.27
C PHE A 8 -14.54 4.68 4.39
N ALA A 9 -15.36 4.68 3.34
CA ALA A 9 -16.56 3.84 3.35
C ALA A 9 -16.17 2.35 3.36
N PRO A 10 -16.76 1.51 4.23
CA PRO A 10 -16.53 0.07 4.27
C PRO A 10 -16.70 -0.58 2.90
N GLY A 11 -15.73 -1.40 2.48
CA GLY A 11 -15.75 -2.08 1.19
C GLY A 11 -15.66 -1.16 -0.04
N SER A 12 -15.37 0.13 0.13
CA SER A 12 -15.17 1.01 -1.04
C SER A 12 -13.94 0.58 -1.82
N ILE A 13 -14.00 0.76 -3.15
CA ILE A 13 -12.88 0.49 -4.06
C ILE A 13 -12.22 1.82 -4.39
N LEU A 14 -10.93 1.92 -4.06
CA LEU A 14 -10.06 3.02 -4.46
C LEU A 14 -9.40 2.62 -5.78
N GLU A 15 -9.92 3.13 -6.89
CA GLU A 15 -9.44 2.78 -8.23
C GLU A 15 -8.10 3.47 -8.52
N LEU A 16 -7.08 2.70 -8.91
CA LEU A 16 -5.78 3.28 -9.30
C LEU A 16 -5.93 4.27 -10.45
N ALA A 17 -6.87 4.03 -11.38
CA ALA A 17 -7.09 4.90 -12.53
C ALA A 17 -7.48 6.33 -12.15
N GLN A 18 -8.12 6.53 -10.99
CA GLN A 18 -8.53 7.85 -10.49
C GLN A 18 -7.38 8.60 -9.78
N SER A 19 -6.28 7.92 -9.44
CA SER A 19 -5.14 8.54 -8.77
C SER A 19 -4.29 9.37 -9.73
N THR A 20 -3.85 10.55 -9.28
CA THR A 20 -2.98 11.42 -10.07
C THR A 20 -1.54 10.87 -10.09
N LYS A 21 -0.94 10.86 -11.27
CA LYS A 21 0.46 10.49 -11.49
C LYS A 21 1.36 11.70 -11.23
N LYS A 22 2.37 11.52 -10.38
CA LYS A 22 3.37 12.55 -10.05
C LYS A 22 4.77 11.95 -10.18
N GLN A 23 5.80 12.80 -10.17
CA GLN A 23 7.21 12.38 -10.13
C GLN A 23 7.67 12.21 -8.70
N TRP A 24 8.59 11.29 -8.48
CA TRP A 24 9.41 11.15 -7.28
C TRP A 24 10.85 10.80 -7.69
N GLU A 25 11.78 10.71 -6.78
CA GLU A 25 13.22 10.66 -7.06
C GLU A 25 13.64 9.50 -7.98
N LEU A 26 13.02 8.34 -7.82
CA LEU A 26 13.37 7.14 -8.60
C LEU A 26 12.50 6.92 -9.85
N GLY A 27 11.40 7.67 -10.02
CA GLY A 27 10.46 7.45 -11.13
C GLY A 27 9.14 8.17 -10.91
N GLN A 28 8.03 7.43 -10.91
CA GLN A 28 6.69 7.96 -10.82
C GLN A 28 5.96 7.42 -9.60
N VAL A 29 5.00 8.19 -9.08
CA VAL A 29 4.16 7.81 -7.94
C VAL A 29 2.69 8.07 -8.25
N ARG A 30 1.85 7.15 -7.83
CA ARG A 30 0.39 7.29 -7.74
C ARG A 30 -0.02 7.09 -6.28
N LEU A 31 -0.47 8.16 -5.64
CA LEU A 31 -1.03 8.09 -4.29
C LEU A 31 -2.42 7.43 -4.38
N ILE A 32 -2.62 6.34 -3.65
CA ILE A 32 -3.90 5.63 -3.57
C ILE A 32 -4.72 6.19 -2.41
N ALA A 33 -4.12 6.27 -1.24
CA ALA A 33 -4.76 6.74 -0.02
C ALA A 33 -3.74 7.36 0.94
N SER A 34 -4.20 8.30 1.74
CA SER A 34 -3.48 8.85 2.89
C SER A 34 -4.47 9.19 3.99
N GLY A 35 -4.03 9.11 5.25
CA GLY A 35 -4.96 9.34 6.33
C GLY A 35 -4.35 9.23 7.72
N ILE A 36 -5.23 9.14 8.68
CA ILE A 36 -4.93 8.89 10.09
C ILE A 36 -5.59 7.59 10.53
N LEU A 37 -5.02 6.94 11.54
CA LEU A 37 -5.60 5.80 12.23
C LEU A 37 -6.29 6.30 13.50
N ALA A 38 -7.60 6.12 13.58
CA ALA A 38 -8.37 6.46 14.78
C ALA A 38 -8.10 5.44 15.92
N GLN A 39 -8.46 5.80 17.15
CA GLN A 39 -8.26 4.95 18.32
C GLN A 39 -9.05 3.63 18.27
N ASP A 40 -10.17 3.62 17.56
CA ASP A 40 -11.02 2.43 17.34
C ASP A 40 -10.54 1.54 16.18
N GLY A 41 -9.41 1.88 15.53
CA GLY A 41 -8.87 1.16 14.39
C GLY A 41 -9.40 1.61 13.02
N THR A 42 -10.35 2.55 12.99
CA THR A 42 -10.91 3.05 11.74
C THR A 42 -9.90 3.91 10.97
N LEU A 43 -9.84 3.73 9.64
CA LEU A 43 -9.04 4.58 8.76
C LEU A 43 -9.84 5.82 8.35
N TRP A 44 -9.27 6.99 8.58
CA TRP A 44 -9.83 8.27 8.17
C TRP A 44 -8.97 8.89 7.09
N SER A 45 -9.59 9.34 6.02
CA SER A 45 -8.91 10.05 4.94
C SER A 45 -8.47 11.43 5.43
N SER A 46 -7.27 11.86 5.03
CA SER A 46 -6.77 13.21 5.25
C SER A 46 -5.87 13.67 4.12
N GLU A 47 -5.66 14.97 3.99
CA GLU A 47 -4.66 15.50 3.07
C GLU A 47 -3.27 14.93 3.43
N LEU A 48 -2.43 14.72 2.41
CA LEU A 48 -1.11 14.10 2.57
C LEU A 48 -0.23 14.78 3.64
N ARG A 49 -0.30 16.10 3.75
CA ARG A 49 0.46 16.89 4.75
C ARG A 49 0.01 16.66 6.20
N GLU A 50 -1.23 16.22 6.39
CA GLU A 50 -1.86 15.97 7.71
C GLU A 50 -1.94 14.47 8.02
N SER A 51 -1.52 13.63 7.07
CA SER A 51 -1.62 12.18 7.20
C SER A 51 -0.51 11.60 8.07
N THR A 52 -0.86 10.56 8.81
CA THR A 52 0.10 9.76 9.59
C THR A 52 0.54 8.51 8.87
N TRP A 53 -0.16 8.14 7.80
CA TRP A 53 0.17 7.04 6.90
C TRP A 53 -0.21 7.39 5.45
N GLN A 54 0.43 6.71 4.51
CA GLN A 54 0.12 6.78 3.09
C GLN A 54 0.35 5.45 2.40
N LEU A 55 -0.49 5.15 1.40
CA LEU A 55 -0.36 4.03 0.48
C LEU A 55 -0.23 4.54 -0.94
N SER A 56 0.77 4.09 -1.65
CA SER A 56 1.01 4.48 -3.06
C SER A 56 1.55 3.32 -3.88
N ILE A 57 1.41 3.41 -5.20
CA ILE A 57 2.19 2.63 -6.16
C ILE A 57 3.26 3.55 -6.73
N ARG A 58 4.50 3.06 -6.77
CA ARG A 58 5.64 3.80 -7.30
C ARG A 58 6.40 2.96 -8.32
N SER A 59 6.95 3.61 -9.35
CA SER A 59 7.96 2.98 -10.20
C SER A 59 9.37 3.27 -9.71
N ILE A 60 10.28 2.32 -9.94
CA ILE A 60 11.73 2.52 -9.81
C ILE A 60 12.30 2.33 -11.21
N GLU A 61 12.75 3.43 -11.83
CA GLU A 61 13.17 3.50 -13.23
C GLU A 61 14.67 3.74 -13.36
N LYS A 62 15.32 4.20 -12.29
CA LYS A 62 16.73 4.60 -12.30
C LYS A 62 17.37 4.46 -10.93
N SER A 63 18.71 4.41 -10.93
CA SER A 63 19.49 4.60 -9.71
C SER A 63 19.41 6.05 -9.25
N ALA A 64 19.00 6.27 -8.03
CA ALA A 64 19.04 7.56 -7.35
C ALA A 64 18.91 7.39 -5.85
N ALA A 65 19.20 8.45 -5.11
CA ALA A 65 18.95 8.53 -3.68
C ALA A 65 17.59 9.18 -3.41
N PHE A 66 16.93 8.78 -2.32
CA PHE A 66 15.74 9.43 -1.79
C PHE A 66 15.81 9.48 -0.26
N THR A 67 15.13 10.45 0.34
CA THR A 67 15.01 10.53 1.81
C THR A 67 13.58 10.18 2.21
N PRO A 68 13.38 9.10 2.99
CA PRO A 68 12.05 8.70 3.43
C PRO A 68 11.36 9.78 4.27
N SER A 69 10.10 10.08 3.94
CA SER A 69 9.24 10.95 4.74
C SER A 69 7.78 10.53 4.51
N PRO A 70 7.08 10.04 5.57
CA PRO A 70 7.55 9.66 6.91
C PRO A 70 8.68 8.61 6.95
N SER A 71 9.29 8.38 8.15
CA SER A 71 10.51 7.56 8.25
C SER A 71 10.27 6.05 8.19
N ALA A 72 9.13 5.55 8.65
CA ALA A 72 8.79 4.13 8.55
C ALA A 72 8.28 3.81 7.15
N GLN A 73 8.89 2.80 6.51
CA GLN A 73 8.65 2.43 5.12
C GLN A 73 8.40 0.93 4.99
N VAL A 74 7.46 0.54 4.13
CA VAL A 74 7.35 -0.84 3.64
C VAL A 74 7.31 -0.80 2.12
N PHE A 75 8.30 -1.41 1.47
CA PHE A 75 8.35 -1.60 0.02
C PHE A 75 8.01 -3.05 -0.32
N THR A 76 7.15 -3.24 -1.30
CA THR A 76 6.82 -4.58 -1.81
C THR A 76 6.87 -4.54 -3.33
N LEU A 77 7.82 -5.25 -3.93
CA LEU A 77 7.96 -5.34 -5.38
C LEU A 77 6.78 -6.14 -5.96
N ILE A 78 6.05 -5.54 -6.89
CA ILE A 78 4.86 -6.14 -7.52
C ILE A 78 4.97 -6.33 -9.03
N ALA A 79 6.00 -5.74 -9.65
CA ALA A 79 6.39 -6.00 -11.04
C ALA A 79 7.89 -5.75 -11.20
N GLY A 80 8.55 -6.54 -12.05
CA GLY A 80 10.00 -6.60 -12.22
C GLY A 80 10.66 -7.60 -11.28
N ASP A 81 11.98 -7.74 -11.36
CA ASP A 81 12.69 -8.87 -10.76
C ASP A 81 13.42 -8.50 -9.45
N PHE A 82 14.20 -7.42 -9.45
CA PHE A 82 15.09 -7.12 -8.33
C PHE A 82 15.62 -5.68 -8.35
N VAL A 83 15.78 -5.10 -7.17
CA VAL A 83 16.59 -3.90 -6.94
C VAL A 83 17.24 -3.97 -5.56
N GLN A 84 18.45 -3.45 -5.45
CA GLN A 84 19.16 -3.33 -4.17
C GLN A 84 18.95 -1.93 -3.61
N LEU A 85 18.64 -1.87 -2.32
CA LEU A 85 18.56 -0.64 -1.54
C LEU A 85 19.67 -0.63 -0.50
N ASP A 86 20.43 0.44 -0.42
CA ASP A 86 21.34 0.72 0.69
C ASP A 86 20.59 1.62 1.69
N VAL A 87 20.34 1.07 2.87
CA VAL A 87 19.67 1.76 3.98
C VAL A 87 20.66 1.81 5.15
N ASP A 88 21.12 3.00 5.48
CA ASP A 88 22.09 3.23 6.58
C ASP A 88 23.38 2.39 6.45
N GLY A 89 23.86 2.17 5.22
CA GLY A 89 25.06 1.36 4.94
C GLY A 89 24.81 -0.16 4.97
N GLN A 90 23.55 -0.58 5.03
CA GLN A 90 23.15 -1.98 4.90
C GLN A 90 22.44 -2.23 3.57
N GLU A 91 22.91 -3.24 2.86
CA GLU A 91 22.34 -3.64 1.58
C GLU A 91 21.13 -4.57 1.77
N HIS A 92 20.01 -4.20 1.19
CA HIS A 92 18.76 -4.96 1.21
C HIS A 92 18.30 -5.26 -0.22
N GLY A 93 18.10 -6.54 -0.53
CA GLY A 93 17.48 -6.96 -1.79
C GLY A 93 15.96 -6.82 -1.73
N LEU A 94 15.38 -6.09 -2.67
CA LEU A 94 13.93 -6.04 -2.86
C LEU A 94 13.55 -7.07 -3.93
N GLU A 95 12.90 -8.14 -3.49
CA GLU A 95 12.49 -9.27 -4.32
C GLU A 95 10.96 -9.27 -4.53
N PRO A 96 10.46 -9.89 -5.62
CA PRO A 96 9.03 -9.94 -5.90
C PRO A 96 8.21 -10.54 -4.75
N LEU A 97 7.11 -9.85 -4.40
CA LEU A 97 6.11 -10.25 -3.41
C LEU A 97 6.68 -10.47 -1.99
N ARG A 98 7.87 -9.96 -1.70
CA ARG A 98 8.50 -9.98 -0.37
C ARG A 98 8.54 -8.58 0.20
N PRO A 99 7.70 -8.24 1.20
CA PRO A 99 7.73 -6.93 1.83
C PRO A 99 9.06 -6.69 2.56
N LEU A 100 9.71 -5.59 2.23
CA LEU A 100 10.87 -5.07 2.92
C LEU A 100 10.44 -3.90 3.81
N LYS A 101 10.58 -4.05 5.13
CA LYS A 101 10.31 -2.99 6.10
C LYS A 101 11.62 -2.39 6.57
N PHE A 102 11.70 -1.06 6.56
CA PHE A 102 12.83 -0.31 7.14
C PHE A 102 12.35 1.02 7.72
N GLU A 103 13.15 1.57 8.59
CA GLU A 103 12.93 2.89 9.18
C GLU A 103 14.24 3.66 9.19
N THR A 104 14.26 4.80 8.52
CA THR A 104 15.42 5.70 8.52
C THR A 104 14.99 7.12 8.22
N ARG A 105 15.77 8.09 8.72
CA ARG A 105 15.68 9.51 8.37
C ARG A 105 16.82 9.94 7.45
N ASN A 106 17.73 9.02 7.15
CA ASN A 106 18.84 9.24 6.25
C ASN A 106 18.45 8.98 4.79
N SER A 107 19.33 9.34 3.88
CA SER A 107 19.16 9.03 2.47
C SER A 107 19.31 7.53 2.21
N VAL A 108 18.41 6.98 1.42
CA VAL A 108 18.44 5.60 0.92
C VAL A 108 18.87 5.63 -0.54
N GLN A 109 19.84 4.81 -0.92
CA GLN A 109 20.31 4.69 -2.29
C GLN A 109 19.71 3.45 -2.94
N ALA A 110 19.04 3.61 -4.10
CA ALA A 110 18.62 2.50 -4.94
C ALA A 110 19.65 2.23 -6.04
N SER A 111 19.96 0.96 -6.28
CA SER A 111 20.77 0.55 -7.42
C SER A 111 20.04 0.76 -8.75
N GLN A 112 20.77 0.70 -9.87
CA GLN A 112 20.16 0.74 -11.20
C GLN A 112 19.34 -0.52 -11.43
N PRO A 113 18.02 -0.43 -11.64
CA PRO A 113 17.22 -1.58 -12.01
C PRO A 113 17.52 -2.00 -13.46
N ALA A 114 17.36 -3.29 -13.78
CA ALA A 114 17.50 -3.80 -15.13
C ALA A 114 16.33 -3.39 -16.05
N GLU A 115 15.18 -3.16 -15.46
CA GLU A 115 13.95 -2.73 -16.12
C GLU A 115 13.14 -1.81 -15.18
N GLU A 116 12.05 -1.22 -15.66
CA GLU A 116 11.12 -0.48 -14.80
C GLU A 116 10.47 -1.44 -13.79
N LEU A 117 10.60 -1.12 -12.51
CA LEU A 117 9.99 -1.87 -11.42
C LEU A 117 8.77 -1.14 -10.90
N LEU A 118 7.80 -1.90 -10.36
CA LEU A 118 6.67 -1.32 -9.62
C LEU A 118 6.64 -1.87 -8.20
N ILE A 119 6.45 -0.96 -7.25
CA ILE A 119 6.32 -1.30 -5.84
C ILE A 119 4.98 -0.81 -5.27
N VAL A 120 4.40 -1.60 -4.38
CA VAL A 120 3.47 -1.08 -3.36
C VAL A 120 4.34 -0.45 -2.29
N HIS A 121 4.07 0.80 -2.01
CA HIS A 121 4.79 1.57 -1.02
C HIS A 121 3.84 2.05 0.08
N VAL A 122 4.16 1.70 1.31
CA VAL A 122 3.49 2.19 2.52
C VAL A 122 4.49 2.99 3.33
N ALA A 123 4.09 4.18 3.76
CA ALA A 123 4.88 4.99 4.67
C ALA A 123 4.03 5.45 5.85
N ALA A 124 4.64 5.56 7.03
CA ALA A 124 3.95 6.00 8.23
C ALA A 124 4.87 6.75 9.20
N ILE A 125 4.27 7.57 10.06
CA ILE A 125 4.92 8.17 11.22
C ILE A 125 4.97 7.08 12.31
N PRO A 126 6.15 6.52 12.63
CA PRO A 126 6.26 5.31 13.45
C PRO A 126 5.75 5.47 14.88
N GLU A 127 5.76 6.71 15.40
CA GLU A 127 5.24 7.04 16.73
C GLU A 127 3.71 7.08 16.78
N GLN A 128 3.02 7.04 15.62
CA GLN A 128 1.57 7.13 15.52
C GLN A 128 0.92 5.91 14.87
N VAL A 129 1.63 5.25 13.93
CA VAL A 129 1.09 4.12 13.16
C VAL A 129 2.19 3.13 12.82
N ARG A 130 1.92 1.85 13.02
CA ARG A 130 2.78 0.74 12.59
C ARG A 130 2.22 0.06 11.36
N PRO A 131 2.78 0.32 10.17
CA PRO A 131 2.33 -0.34 8.96
C PRO A 131 2.92 -1.75 8.86
N THR A 132 2.09 -2.68 8.39
CA THR A 132 2.53 -4.02 7.97
C THR A 132 1.94 -4.34 6.60
N VAL A 133 2.65 -5.13 5.81
CA VAL A 133 2.17 -5.63 4.52
C VAL A 133 2.33 -7.14 4.50
N ARG A 134 1.27 -7.83 4.15
CA ARG A 134 1.26 -9.28 3.96
C ARG A 134 0.74 -9.60 2.57
N ILE A 135 1.49 -10.40 1.83
CA ILE A 135 1.02 -10.95 0.55
C ILE A 135 0.21 -12.21 0.81
N VAL A 136 -1.02 -12.23 0.32
CA VAL A 136 -1.91 -13.38 0.42
C VAL A 136 -2.25 -13.90 -0.96
N GLU A 137 -2.23 -15.22 -1.10
CA GLU A 137 -2.73 -15.90 -2.31
C GLU A 137 -4.25 -15.97 -2.26
N LEU A 138 -4.89 -15.47 -3.32
CA LEU A 138 -6.35 -15.49 -3.44
C LEU A 138 -6.84 -16.84 -3.95
N SER A 139 -8.00 -17.26 -3.44
CA SER A 139 -8.65 -18.50 -3.81
C SER A 139 -10.13 -18.28 -4.10
N LYS A 140 -10.68 -18.96 -5.13
CA LYS A 140 -12.12 -18.99 -5.38
C LYS A 140 -12.88 -19.86 -4.39
N LYS A 141 -12.17 -20.69 -3.61
CA LYS A 141 -12.78 -21.60 -2.62
C LYS A 141 -12.74 -21.07 -1.19
N ARG A 142 -11.87 -20.12 -0.92
CA ARG A 142 -11.71 -19.51 0.40
C ARG A 142 -11.56 -18.00 0.24
N GLU A 143 -12.53 -17.27 0.77
CA GLU A 143 -12.58 -15.82 0.72
C GLU A 143 -11.56 -15.21 1.67
N GLN A 144 -10.94 -14.11 1.25
CA GLN A 144 -10.08 -13.28 2.08
C GLN A 144 -10.91 -12.16 2.68
N TYR A 145 -11.05 -12.13 3.99
CA TYR A 145 -11.68 -11.04 4.74
C TYR A 145 -10.71 -9.87 4.90
N LEU A 146 -11.25 -8.66 4.88
CA LEU A 146 -10.54 -7.42 5.19
C LEU A 146 -11.25 -6.72 6.35
N PHE A 147 -10.50 -6.45 7.41
CA PHE A 147 -10.99 -5.90 8.68
C PHE A 147 -10.72 -4.40 8.80
N ASP A 148 -11.21 -3.77 9.86
CA ASP A 148 -10.88 -2.38 10.19
C ASP A 148 -9.35 -2.21 10.26
N GLY A 149 -8.86 -1.03 9.88
CA GLY A 149 -7.43 -0.75 9.79
C GLY A 149 -6.71 -1.43 8.62
N GLN A 150 -7.42 -2.11 7.70
CA GLN A 150 -6.82 -2.82 6.58
C GLN A 150 -7.22 -2.24 5.22
N LEU A 151 -6.27 -2.31 4.29
CA LEU A 151 -6.48 -2.04 2.86
C LEU A 151 -6.00 -3.26 2.07
N GLY A 152 -6.83 -3.77 1.16
CA GLY A 152 -6.49 -4.90 0.29
C GLY A 152 -6.23 -4.45 -1.14
N LEU A 153 -4.99 -4.50 -1.62
CA LEU A 153 -4.59 -4.10 -2.97
C LEU A 153 -4.36 -5.33 -3.85
N LEU A 154 -5.08 -5.44 -4.96
CA LEU A 154 -4.89 -6.54 -5.94
C LEU A 154 -3.57 -6.34 -6.69
N VAL A 155 -2.55 -7.13 -6.38
CA VAL A 155 -1.22 -6.98 -7.00
C VAL A 155 -1.06 -7.82 -8.25
N GLN A 156 -1.75 -8.97 -8.32
CA GLN A 156 -1.66 -9.87 -9.48
C GLN A 156 -2.92 -10.73 -9.62
N GLY A 157 -3.31 -11.04 -10.85
CA GLY A 157 -4.43 -11.93 -11.14
C GLY A 157 -5.76 -11.21 -11.32
N SER A 158 -6.85 -11.84 -10.88
CA SER A 158 -8.21 -11.32 -10.98
C SER A 158 -9.02 -11.65 -9.72
N ALA A 159 -9.80 -10.70 -9.25
CA ALA A 159 -10.60 -10.85 -8.04
C ALA A 159 -11.92 -10.11 -8.13
N LYS A 160 -12.81 -10.43 -7.21
CA LYS A 160 -14.08 -9.77 -6.97
C LYS A 160 -14.20 -9.43 -5.49
N LEU A 161 -14.76 -8.27 -5.24
CA LEU A 161 -15.25 -7.86 -3.94
C LEU A 161 -16.65 -8.41 -3.74
N LEU A 162 -16.88 -9.03 -2.59
CA LEU A 162 -18.19 -9.47 -2.11
C LEU A 162 -18.54 -8.61 -0.90
N LEU A 163 -19.68 -7.91 -0.98
CA LEU A 163 -20.18 -7.05 0.10
C LEU A 163 -21.68 -7.28 0.27
N GLY A 164 -22.06 -7.97 1.35
CA GLY A 164 -23.42 -8.51 1.49
C GLY A 164 -23.76 -9.43 0.30
N ASP A 165 -24.84 -9.13 -0.42
CA ASP A 165 -25.27 -9.84 -1.62
C ASP A 165 -24.71 -9.25 -2.93
N SER A 166 -23.93 -8.18 -2.85
CA SER A 166 -23.33 -7.53 -4.03
C SER A 166 -21.98 -8.13 -4.37
N GLU A 167 -21.69 -8.18 -5.68
CA GLU A 167 -20.42 -8.64 -6.23
C GLU A 167 -19.90 -7.60 -7.22
N GLN A 168 -18.65 -7.16 -7.05
CA GLN A 168 -18.02 -6.19 -7.94
C GLN A 168 -16.63 -6.67 -8.34
N SER A 169 -16.29 -6.58 -9.64
CA SER A 169 -14.96 -6.91 -10.14
C SER A 169 -13.92 -5.89 -9.67
N LEU A 170 -12.75 -6.36 -9.26
CA LEU A 170 -11.60 -5.53 -8.93
C LEU A 170 -10.69 -5.41 -10.14
N GLY A 171 -10.31 -4.19 -10.47
CA GLY A 171 -9.23 -3.91 -11.40
C GLY A 171 -7.86 -4.26 -10.81
N LEU A 172 -6.90 -4.55 -11.67
CA LEU A 172 -5.52 -4.76 -11.22
C LEU A 172 -4.99 -3.47 -10.56
N ARG A 173 -4.47 -3.61 -9.35
CA ARG A 173 -3.98 -2.52 -8.48
C ARG A 173 -5.06 -1.63 -7.86
N ASP A 174 -6.34 -1.98 -8.01
CA ASP A 174 -7.38 -1.37 -7.20
C ASP A 174 -7.27 -1.83 -5.75
N THR A 175 -7.72 -0.99 -4.83
CA THR A 175 -7.60 -1.20 -3.39
C THR A 175 -8.97 -1.20 -2.75
N VAL A 176 -9.25 -2.21 -1.94
CA VAL A 176 -10.50 -2.32 -1.16
C VAL A 176 -10.24 -1.87 0.27
N VAL A 177 -11.15 -1.09 0.81
CA VAL A 177 -11.14 -0.68 2.23
C VAL A 177 -11.77 -1.78 3.08
N GLY A 178 -11.04 -2.25 4.09
CA GLY A 178 -11.53 -3.21 5.06
C GLY A 178 -12.54 -2.61 6.04
N SER A 179 -13.34 -3.47 6.66
CA SER A 179 -14.23 -3.08 7.75
C SER A 179 -14.79 -4.31 8.48
N ASP A 180 -14.88 -4.23 9.78
CA ASP A 180 -15.55 -5.23 10.60
C ASP A 180 -17.07 -5.16 10.43
N ALA A 181 -17.62 -3.95 10.26
CA ALA A 181 -19.07 -3.75 10.12
C ALA A 181 -19.62 -4.18 8.75
N GLY A 182 -18.84 -4.02 7.69
CA GLY A 182 -19.24 -4.34 6.31
C GLY A 182 -18.79 -5.71 5.84
N GLU A 183 -17.86 -6.36 6.55
CA GLU A 183 -17.29 -7.67 6.22
C GLU A 183 -16.92 -7.83 4.73
N PRO A 184 -16.14 -6.90 4.13
CA PRO A 184 -15.75 -7.05 2.73
C PRO A 184 -14.89 -8.30 2.55
N ARG A 185 -15.26 -9.13 1.58
CA ARG A 185 -14.60 -10.40 1.27
C ARG A 185 -14.10 -10.38 -0.16
N ILE A 186 -12.92 -10.93 -0.36
CA ILE A 186 -12.29 -11.00 -1.67
C ILE A 186 -12.20 -12.46 -2.11
N SER A 187 -12.72 -12.73 -3.30
CA SER A 187 -12.64 -14.03 -3.95
C SER A 187 -11.93 -13.88 -5.30
N GLY A 188 -11.00 -14.77 -5.64
CA GLY A 188 -10.29 -14.63 -6.90
C GLY A 188 -9.16 -15.63 -7.09
N ARG A 189 -8.22 -15.28 -7.98
CA ARG A 189 -6.96 -15.98 -8.19
C ARG A 189 -5.85 -14.97 -8.39
N GLY A 190 -4.67 -15.23 -7.82
CA GLY A 190 -3.52 -14.36 -7.86
C GLY A 190 -3.12 -13.92 -6.47
N PHE A 191 -2.60 -12.70 -6.32
CA PHE A 191 -2.06 -12.20 -5.06
C PHE A 191 -2.64 -10.84 -4.71
N MET A 192 -2.85 -10.64 -3.42
CA MET A 192 -3.28 -9.38 -2.83
C MET A 192 -2.28 -8.96 -1.75
N ALA A 193 -1.92 -7.68 -1.76
CA ALA A 193 -1.23 -7.07 -0.64
C ALA A 193 -2.28 -6.60 0.39
N VAL A 194 -2.30 -7.22 1.56
CA VAL A 194 -3.08 -6.76 2.70
C VAL A 194 -2.17 -5.85 3.53
N VAL A 195 -2.50 -4.58 3.51
CA VAL A 195 -1.83 -3.53 4.29
C VAL A 195 -2.61 -3.34 5.56
N SER A 196 -1.98 -3.49 6.70
CA SER A 196 -2.59 -3.25 8.01
C SER A 196 -1.90 -2.07 8.70
N PHE A 197 -2.69 -1.28 9.39
CA PHE A 197 -2.24 -0.16 10.19
C PHE A 197 -2.64 -0.40 11.64
N ASP A 198 -1.64 -0.56 12.50
CA ASP A 198 -1.82 -0.82 13.92
C ASP A 198 -1.38 0.37 14.77
N GLN A 199 -1.92 0.47 15.99
CA GLN A 199 -1.43 1.43 16.97
C GLN A 199 0.04 1.09 17.34
N PRO A 200 0.87 2.06 17.71
CA PRO A 200 2.28 1.87 18.08
C PRO A 200 2.52 0.91 19.24
#